data_3df9982892a7b0c1b5e65b12669189a0
#
_entry.id   3df9982892a7b0c1b5e65b12669189a0
#
_cell.length_a   1.000
_cell.length_b   1.000
_cell.length_c   1.000
_cell.angle_alpha   90.00
_cell.angle_beta   90.00
_cell.angle_gamma   90.00
#
_symmetry.space_group_name_H-M   'P 1'
#
loop_
_entity.id
_entity.type
_entity.pdbx_description
1 polymer ?
#
loop_
_entity_poly.entity_id
_entity_poly.type
_entity_poly.pdbx_seq_one_letter_code
_entity_poly.pdbx_strand_id
1 'polypeptide(L)'
;MKKYNLFFIIFLFLIINISCDNLKEDYNRPKYEDPVTIAVVGDVSVLRESVENIFFGAQLAAEEINQKGGLEINGRKREIELVFKNSAGNPETGVEIVQALKNQGIDIVIGPTFSSVAVEMAEACIEYNMLLMTYSATTPELTFLNDNHLIWRTCPSDYTFGTISAGYCHDSLELNKAAILYRDDRFGSGLSNIIIENFTLLGGTITATVNYPVDEINLNDYIFDYQLNTVFGQYIDVLYIVAFNSEISVITNKIYNNAKYQSLAVKPFIFVNDGILAEEILTNGNPELLDDVLGITSTNKGNPNYAKYKNNYQTRFGFSPAPYSEQAYDAVYCIAYAMQRGNTTNPLIIKEYLQEISGEEYYQQTDEVIKINVNEFDIGRNILLKGKPINYEGATGPINFDMNGDPVPKIVIWGFENKEYVELSYYGNNL
;
A
#
# COMPACT_ATOMS: atom_id res chain seq x y z
N MET A 1 -31.90 -43.64 7.51
CA MET A 1 -30.58 -42.97 7.28
C MET A 1 -30.29 -43.02 5.78
N LYS A 2 -30.66 -42.01 4.98
CA LYS A 2 -30.25 -41.75 3.56
C LYS A 2 -31.16 -40.70 2.91
N LYS A 3 -31.21 -39.48 3.44
CA LYS A 3 -31.94 -38.38 2.81
C LYS A 3 -31.30 -36.99 2.91
N TYR A 4 -30.07 -36.89 3.46
CA TYR A 4 -29.41 -35.59 3.69
C TYR A 4 -28.33 -35.21 2.65
N ASN A 5 -27.90 -36.14 1.78
CA ASN A 5 -26.80 -35.88 0.85
C ASN A 5 -27.21 -35.26 -0.50
N LEU A 6 -28.51 -35.20 -0.81
CA LEU A 6 -28.97 -34.66 -2.10
C LEU A 6 -29.17 -33.15 -2.08
N PHE A 7 -29.46 -32.58 -0.91
CA PHE A 7 -29.65 -31.10 -0.77
C PHE A 7 -28.34 -30.32 -0.77
N PHE A 8 -27.26 -30.91 -0.29
CA PHE A 8 -25.94 -30.23 -0.25
C PHE A 8 -25.27 -30.16 -1.63
N ILE A 9 -25.53 -31.12 -2.51
CA ILE A 9 -24.99 -31.14 -3.88
C ILE A 9 -25.72 -30.13 -4.77
N ILE A 10 -27.02 -29.92 -4.56
CA ILE A 10 -27.82 -28.93 -5.33
C ILE A 10 -27.44 -27.50 -4.93
N PHE A 11 -27.08 -27.24 -3.65
CA PHE A 11 -26.64 -25.92 -3.19
C PHE A 11 -25.23 -25.56 -3.70
N LEU A 12 -24.33 -26.54 -3.82
CA LEU A 12 -23.00 -26.32 -4.39
C LEU A 12 -23.04 -26.02 -5.90
N PHE A 13 -24.00 -26.62 -6.64
CA PHE A 13 -24.20 -26.34 -8.07
C PHE A 13 -24.86 -24.98 -8.33
N LEU A 14 -25.67 -24.48 -7.40
CA LEU A 14 -26.28 -23.14 -7.50
C LEU A 14 -25.27 -22.02 -7.26
N ILE A 15 -24.29 -22.22 -6.35
CA ILE A 15 -23.23 -21.23 -6.09
C ILE A 15 -22.25 -21.12 -7.26
N ILE A 16 -21.95 -22.23 -7.95
CA ILE A 16 -21.07 -22.23 -9.13
C ILE A 16 -21.77 -21.55 -10.33
N ASN A 17 -23.10 -21.64 -10.46
CA ASN A 17 -23.82 -20.98 -11.55
C ASN A 17 -24.01 -19.47 -11.34
N ILE A 18 -24.09 -18.98 -10.10
CA ILE A 18 -24.16 -17.53 -9.81
C ILE A 18 -22.83 -16.83 -10.10
N SER A 19 -21.69 -17.53 -9.90
CA SER A 19 -20.35 -17.01 -10.25
C SER A 19 -20.10 -16.96 -11.77
N CYS A 20 -20.75 -17.83 -12.56
CA CYS A 20 -20.59 -17.86 -14.02
C CYS A 20 -21.50 -16.89 -14.77
N ASP A 21 -22.64 -16.50 -14.21
CA ASP A 21 -23.57 -15.60 -14.92
C ASP A 21 -23.12 -14.12 -14.88
N ASN A 22 -22.31 -13.71 -13.90
CA ASN A 22 -21.68 -12.39 -13.90
C ASN A 22 -20.51 -12.25 -14.89
N LEU A 23 -20.04 -13.34 -15.49
CA LEU A 23 -19.02 -13.34 -16.53
C LEU A 23 -19.58 -13.31 -17.96
N LYS A 24 -20.90 -13.30 -18.15
CA LYS A 24 -21.53 -13.41 -19.49
C LYS A 24 -21.90 -12.08 -20.15
N GLU A 25 -21.79 -10.94 -19.49
CA GLU A 25 -22.21 -9.66 -20.07
C GLU A 25 -21.20 -9.01 -21.04
N ASP A 26 -20.01 -9.54 -21.20
CA ASP A 26 -18.96 -8.90 -22.01
C ASP A 26 -18.66 -9.58 -23.37
N TYR A 27 -19.52 -10.47 -23.84
CA TYR A 27 -19.27 -11.22 -25.10
C TYR A 27 -19.41 -10.38 -26.37
N ASN A 28 -19.87 -9.13 -26.31
CA ASN A 28 -20.10 -8.27 -27.48
C ASN A 28 -19.18 -7.07 -27.61
N ARG A 29 -18.12 -6.94 -26.80
CA ARG A 29 -17.09 -5.92 -27.06
C ARG A 29 -16.15 -6.40 -28.15
N PRO A 30 -15.83 -5.57 -29.16
CA PRO A 30 -14.77 -5.90 -30.09
C PRO A 30 -13.48 -6.15 -29.30
N LYS A 31 -12.97 -7.38 -29.29
CA LYS A 31 -11.62 -7.65 -28.78
C LYS A 31 -10.65 -6.89 -29.67
N TYR A 32 -9.91 -5.95 -29.08
CA TYR A 32 -8.79 -5.35 -29.77
C TYR A 32 -7.74 -6.45 -30.02
N GLU A 33 -7.21 -6.50 -31.23
CA GLU A 33 -6.31 -7.59 -31.67
C GLU A 33 -4.93 -7.58 -30.96
N ASP A 34 -4.63 -6.54 -30.17
CA ASP A 34 -3.32 -6.34 -29.53
C ASP A 34 -3.46 -5.55 -28.21
N PRO A 35 -3.94 -6.17 -27.12
CA PRO A 35 -4.06 -5.49 -25.82
C PRO A 35 -2.69 -5.17 -25.22
N VAL A 36 -2.64 -4.18 -24.34
CA VAL A 36 -1.50 -3.93 -23.46
C VAL A 36 -1.69 -4.75 -22.20
N THR A 37 -0.84 -5.76 -22.02
CA THR A 37 -0.91 -6.63 -20.83
C THR A 37 -0.07 -6.06 -19.69
N ILE A 38 -0.65 -5.92 -18.52
CA ILE A 38 -0.01 -5.51 -17.26
C ILE A 38 -0.19 -6.65 -16.25
N ALA A 39 0.89 -7.08 -15.61
CA ALA A 39 0.78 -8.05 -14.53
C ALA A 39 0.47 -7.37 -13.20
N VAL A 40 -0.43 -7.96 -12.41
CA VAL A 40 -0.70 -7.55 -11.02
C VAL A 40 -0.34 -8.71 -10.11
N VAL A 41 0.61 -8.50 -9.21
CA VAL A 41 1.15 -9.52 -8.33
C VAL A 41 0.73 -9.23 -6.89
N GLY A 42 0.34 -10.26 -6.15
CA GLY A 42 -0.02 -10.13 -4.75
C GLY A 42 0.13 -11.46 -3.99
N ASP A 43 -0.03 -11.40 -2.68
CA ASP A 43 0.24 -12.50 -1.76
C ASP A 43 -1.06 -13.18 -1.29
N VAL A 44 -1.86 -13.65 -2.27
CA VAL A 44 -3.22 -14.20 -2.08
C VAL A 44 -3.26 -15.38 -1.10
N SER A 45 -2.21 -16.19 -1.07
CA SER A 45 -2.14 -17.35 -0.18
C SER A 45 -2.03 -16.97 1.30
N VAL A 46 -1.60 -15.75 1.59
CA VAL A 46 -1.39 -15.23 2.96
C VAL A 46 -2.54 -14.33 3.39
N LEU A 47 -2.97 -13.40 2.51
CA LEU A 47 -3.96 -12.37 2.80
C LEU A 47 -5.10 -12.37 1.76
N ARG A 48 -5.75 -13.51 1.57
CA ARG A 48 -6.66 -13.76 0.44
C ARG A 48 -7.67 -12.64 0.20
N GLU A 49 -8.53 -12.36 1.18
CA GLU A 49 -9.61 -11.38 0.99
C GLU A 49 -9.08 -9.96 0.71
N SER A 50 -8.04 -9.54 1.41
CA SER A 50 -7.44 -8.21 1.23
C SER A 50 -6.80 -8.08 -0.15
N VAL A 51 -6.04 -9.08 -0.59
CA VAL A 51 -5.31 -9.03 -1.88
C VAL A 51 -6.28 -9.18 -3.06
N GLU A 52 -7.30 -10.03 -2.97
CA GLU A 52 -8.36 -10.09 -3.99
C GLU A 52 -9.07 -8.74 -4.13
N ASN A 53 -9.35 -8.04 -3.02
CA ASN A 53 -9.91 -6.69 -3.04
C ASN A 53 -8.99 -5.66 -3.70
N ILE A 54 -7.67 -5.77 -3.48
CA ILE A 54 -6.68 -4.91 -4.13
C ILE A 54 -6.67 -5.15 -5.65
N PHE A 55 -6.74 -6.42 -6.07
CA PHE A 55 -6.86 -6.77 -7.50
C PHE A 55 -8.10 -6.16 -8.15
N PHE A 56 -9.23 -6.08 -7.45
CA PHE A 56 -10.42 -5.41 -7.95
C PHE A 56 -10.22 -3.90 -8.11
N GLY A 57 -9.35 -3.26 -7.32
CA GLY A 57 -8.96 -1.86 -7.53
C GLY A 57 -8.27 -1.68 -8.89
N ALA A 58 -7.26 -2.49 -9.18
CA ALA A 58 -6.58 -2.48 -10.48
C ALA A 58 -7.54 -2.83 -11.63
N GLN A 59 -8.43 -3.80 -11.43
CA GLN A 59 -9.43 -4.21 -12.42
C GLN A 59 -10.39 -3.07 -12.74
N LEU A 60 -10.90 -2.35 -11.73
CA LEU A 60 -11.78 -1.20 -11.94
C LEU A 60 -11.10 -0.14 -12.81
N ALA A 61 -9.83 0.18 -12.53
CA ALA A 61 -9.07 1.14 -13.31
C ALA A 61 -8.95 0.73 -14.78
N ALA A 62 -8.58 -0.52 -15.04
CA ALA A 62 -8.46 -1.03 -16.42
C ALA A 62 -9.82 -1.01 -17.15
N GLU A 63 -10.90 -1.41 -16.47
CA GLU A 63 -12.27 -1.38 -17.01
C GLU A 63 -12.69 0.06 -17.36
N GLU A 64 -12.46 1.04 -16.46
CA GLU A 64 -12.79 2.46 -16.71
C GLU A 64 -11.99 3.04 -17.87
N ILE A 65 -10.68 2.77 -17.95
CA ILE A 65 -9.82 3.20 -19.06
C ILE A 65 -10.31 2.62 -20.38
N ASN A 66 -10.62 1.32 -20.41
CA ASN A 66 -11.12 0.63 -21.60
C ASN A 66 -12.49 1.16 -22.04
N GLN A 67 -13.40 1.43 -21.09
CA GLN A 67 -14.71 2.06 -21.38
C GLN A 67 -14.57 3.46 -21.98
N LYS A 68 -13.52 4.19 -21.64
CA LYS A 68 -13.15 5.50 -22.20
C LYS A 68 -12.41 5.41 -23.54
N GLY A 69 -12.33 4.22 -24.13
CA GLY A 69 -11.75 3.96 -25.45
C GLY A 69 -10.29 3.53 -25.42
N GLY A 70 -9.79 3.12 -24.26
CA GLY A 70 -8.45 2.56 -24.09
C GLY A 70 -7.30 3.52 -24.36
N LEU A 71 -6.11 2.96 -24.47
CA LEU A 71 -4.89 3.66 -24.87
C LEU A 71 -4.88 3.93 -26.37
N GLU A 72 -4.24 5.04 -26.78
CA GLU A 72 -3.95 5.32 -28.17
C GLU A 72 -2.43 5.40 -28.37
N ILE A 73 -1.83 4.29 -28.84
CA ILE A 73 -0.39 4.15 -29.00
C ILE A 73 -0.06 3.93 -30.47
N ASN A 74 0.81 4.77 -31.03
CA ASN A 74 1.18 4.76 -32.44
C ASN A 74 -0.04 4.79 -33.39
N GLY A 75 -1.07 5.56 -33.01
CA GLY A 75 -2.33 5.71 -33.75
C GLY A 75 -3.24 4.49 -33.72
N ARG A 76 -2.96 3.53 -32.83
CA ARG A 76 -3.79 2.34 -32.60
C ARG A 76 -4.44 2.38 -31.24
N LYS A 77 -5.72 2.10 -31.20
CA LYS A 77 -6.43 1.91 -29.92
C LYS A 77 -6.16 0.53 -29.35
N ARG A 78 -5.78 0.47 -28.09
CA ARG A 78 -5.45 -0.77 -27.38
C ARG A 78 -6.16 -0.79 -26.03
N GLU A 79 -6.71 -1.93 -25.65
CA GLU A 79 -7.24 -2.14 -24.29
C GLU A 79 -6.12 -2.53 -23.34
N ILE A 80 -6.32 -2.25 -22.05
CA ILE A 80 -5.49 -2.79 -20.98
C ILE A 80 -6.08 -4.14 -20.57
N GLU A 81 -5.25 -5.17 -20.60
CA GLU A 81 -5.55 -6.50 -20.06
C GLU A 81 -4.69 -6.76 -18.83
N LEU A 82 -5.32 -7.19 -17.73
CA LEU A 82 -4.61 -7.52 -16.49
C LEU A 82 -4.42 -9.03 -16.35
N VAL A 83 -3.22 -9.45 -15.96
CA VAL A 83 -2.92 -10.83 -15.56
C VAL A 83 -2.53 -10.87 -14.10
N PHE A 84 -3.27 -11.62 -13.31
CA PHE A 84 -3.05 -11.72 -11.86
C PHE A 84 -2.12 -12.88 -11.53
N LYS A 85 -1.14 -12.63 -10.64
CA LYS A 85 -0.15 -13.59 -10.16
C LYS A 85 -0.13 -13.62 -8.64
N ASN A 86 0.12 -14.78 -8.07
CA ASN A 86 0.24 -15.00 -6.63
C ASN A 86 1.69 -15.36 -6.28
N SER A 87 2.37 -14.50 -5.55
CA SER A 87 3.73 -14.74 -5.01
C SER A 87 3.73 -15.56 -3.72
N ALA A 88 2.54 -15.77 -3.12
CA ALA A 88 2.36 -16.53 -1.89
C ALA A 88 3.20 -16.02 -0.69
N GLY A 89 3.62 -14.74 -0.71
CA GLY A 89 4.49 -14.15 0.30
C GLY A 89 5.95 -14.62 0.20
N ASN A 90 6.31 -15.32 -0.85
CA ASN A 90 7.63 -15.90 -1.04
C ASN A 90 8.46 -15.08 -2.05
N PRO A 91 9.63 -14.54 -1.63
CA PRO A 91 10.50 -13.74 -2.49
C PRO A 91 10.99 -14.49 -3.73
N GLU A 92 11.37 -15.76 -3.60
CA GLU A 92 11.86 -16.59 -4.72
C GLU A 92 10.77 -16.78 -5.76
N THR A 93 9.52 -17.06 -5.32
CA THR A 93 8.35 -17.14 -6.21
C THR A 93 8.10 -15.81 -6.91
N GLY A 94 8.31 -14.67 -6.23
CA GLY A 94 8.25 -13.34 -6.82
C GLY A 94 9.22 -13.18 -7.99
N VAL A 95 10.46 -13.58 -7.82
CA VAL A 95 11.51 -13.57 -8.88
C VAL A 95 11.12 -14.49 -10.04
N GLU A 96 10.65 -15.72 -9.77
CA GLU A 96 10.19 -16.66 -10.81
C GLU A 96 9.03 -16.06 -11.63
N ILE A 97 8.11 -15.34 -10.99
CA ILE A 97 7.03 -14.63 -11.68
C ILE A 97 7.59 -13.57 -12.63
N VAL A 98 8.54 -12.74 -12.19
CA VAL A 98 9.17 -11.71 -13.04
C VAL A 98 9.83 -12.35 -14.26
N GLN A 99 10.59 -13.42 -14.09
CA GLN A 99 11.23 -14.16 -15.18
C GLN A 99 10.20 -14.73 -16.16
N ALA A 100 9.11 -15.32 -15.64
CA ALA A 100 8.04 -15.88 -16.46
C ALA A 100 7.30 -14.80 -17.26
N LEU A 101 7.04 -13.62 -16.65
CA LEU A 101 6.42 -12.47 -17.31
C LEU A 101 7.32 -11.94 -18.43
N LYS A 102 8.62 -11.79 -18.17
CA LYS A 102 9.58 -11.37 -19.19
C LYS A 102 9.59 -12.29 -20.41
N ASN A 103 9.58 -13.60 -20.17
CA ASN A 103 9.52 -14.59 -21.26
C ASN A 103 8.21 -14.54 -22.07
N GLN A 104 7.13 -13.98 -21.48
CA GLN A 104 5.84 -13.76 -22.14
C GLN A 104 5.76 -12.39 -22.83
N GLY A 105 6.79 -11.55 -22.74
CA GLY A 105 6.79 -10.18 -23.26
C GLY A 105 5.95 -9.21 -22.45
N ILE A 106 5.71 -9.51 -21.18
CA ILE A 106 5.00 -8.64 -20.22
C ILE A 106 6.05 -7.93 -19.37
N ASP A 107 6.30 -6.67 -19.66
CA ASP A 107 7.40 -5.90 -19.06
C ASP A 107 6.94 -4.89 -18.01
N ILE A 108 5.65 -4.91 -17.62
CA ILE A 108 5.07 -3.98 -16.65
C ILE A 108 4.35 -4.76 -15.57
N VAL A 109 4.73 -4.48 -14.31
CA VAL A 109 4.28 -5.19 -13.12
C VAL A 109 3.76 -4.21 -12.08
N ILE A 110 2.60 -4.47 -11.52
CA ILE A 110 2.01 -3.78 -10.38
C ILE A 110 2.05 -4.73 -9.17
N GLY A 111 2.46 -4.26 -8.01
CA GLY A 111 2.64 -5.07 -6.78
C GLY A 111 4.11 -5.30 -6.47
N PRO A 112 4.43 -6.27 -5.61
CA PRO A 112 3.57 -7.14 -4.81
C PRO A 112 3.06 -6.49 -3.52
N THR A 113 2.47 -7.31 -2.60
CA THR A 113 1.95 -6.81 -1.33
C THR A 113 3.04 -6.62 -0.29
N PHE A 114 3.92 -7.61 -0.10
CA PHE A 114 4.92 -7.60 0.98
C PHE A 114 6.27 -7.01 0.55
N SER A 115 6.88 -6.24 1.46
CA SER A 115 8.18 -5.61 1.26
C SER A 115 9.29 -6.61 0.95
N SER A 116 9.32 -7.78 1.62
CA SER A 116 10.29 -8.84 1.37
C SER A 116 10.24 -9.39 -0.06
N VAL A 117 9.04 -9.53 -0.62
CA VAL A 117 8.83 -9.96 -2.00
C VAL A 117 9.17 -8.83 -2.97
N ALA A 118 8.80 -7.59 -2.62
CA ALA A 118 8.98 -6.42 -3.48
C ALA A 118 10.46 -6.11 -3.76
N VAL A 119 11.34 -6.23 -2.78
CA VAL A 119 12.78 -5.97 -2.96
C VAL A 119 13.38 -6.96 -3.96
N GLU A 120 13.14 -8.25 -3.79
CA GLU A 120 13.67 -9.27 -4.71
C GLU A 120 13.06 -9.15 -6.11
N MET A 121 11.77 -8.84 -6.20
CA MET A 121 11.14 -8.56 -7.50
C MET A 121 11.69 -7.31 -8.15
N ALA A 122 11.98 -6.25 -7.38
CA ALA A 122 12.56 -5.02 -7.89
C ALA A 122 13.94 -5.27 -8.51
N GLU A 123 14.81 -6.00 -7.83
CA GLU A 123 16.12 -6.37 -8.35
C GLU A 123 16.01 -7.15 -9.68
N ALA A 124 15.09 -8.12 -9.74
CA ALA A 124 14.84 -8.85 -10.98
C ALA A 124 14.25 -7.95 -12.09
N CYS A 125 13.34 -7.04 -11.78
CA CYS A 125 12.78 -6.09 -12.74
C CYS A 125 13.86 -5.15 -13.29
N ILE A 126 14.78 -4.67 -12.45
CA ILE A 126 15.93 -3.86 -12.89
C ILE A 126 16.81 -4.65 -13.87
N GLU A 127 17.16 -5.90 -13.53
CA GLU A 127 17.97 -6.78 -14.39
C GLU A 127 17.33 -7.00 -15.77
N TYR A 128 16.01 -7.20 -15.80
CA TYR A 128 15.29 -7.46 -17.06
C TYR A 128 14.75 -6.19 -17.75
N ASN A 129 15.05 -4.98 -17.25
CA ASN A 129 14.53 -3.72 -17.76
C ASN A 129 12.99 -3.69 -17.79
N MET A 130 12.36 -4.12 -16.71
CA MET A 130 10.91 -4.10 -16.51
C MET A 130 10.52 -2.98 -15.55
N LEU A 131 9.33 -2.42 -15.73
CA LEU A 131 8.76 -1.44 -14.80
C LEU A 131 8.02 -2.16 -13.67
N LEU A 132 8.34 -1.83 -12.43
CA LEU A 132 7.60 -2.28 -11.25
C LEU A 132 7.00 -1.07 -10.54
N MET A 133 5.70 -1.13 -10.23
CA MET A 133 5.00 -0.12 -9.42
C MET A 133 4.28 -0.80 -8.26
N THR A 134 4.80 -0.63 -7.04
CA THR A 134 4.20 -1.28 -5.87
C THR A 134 3.03 -0.47 -5.34
N TYR A 135 2.03 -1.15 -4.76
CA TYR A 135 0.85 -0.52 -4.18
C TYR A 135 0.84 -0.52 -2.65
N SER A 136 1.64 -1.37 -1.98
CA SER A 136 1.64 -1.50 -0.52
C SER A 136 3.00 -1.83 0.10
N ALA A 137 4.04 -2.10 -0.69
CA ALA A 137 5.38 -2.35 -0.17
C ALA A 137 6.05 -1.03 0.21
N THR A 138 6.08 -0.72 1.50
CA THR A 138 6.50 0.58 2.05
C THR A 138 7.98 0.65 2.39
N THR A 139 8.72 -0.47 2.40
CA THR A 139 10.13 -0.52 2.83
C THR A 139 11.00 0.57 2.21
N PRO A 140 11.85 1.25 3.03
CA PRO A 140 12.76 2.28 2.52
C PRO A 140 13.85 1.72 1.59
N GLU A 141 14.09 0.41 1.58
CA GLU A 141 15.04 -0.22 0.67
C GLU A 141 14.71 0.11 -0.80
N LEU A 142 13.41 0.17 -1.17
CA LEU A 142 12.99 0.53 -2.52
C LEU A 142 13.29 1.98 -2.86
N THR A 143 13.21 2.92 -1.89
CA THR A 143 13.53 4.33 -2.06
C THR A 143 15.00 4.54 -2.47
N PHE A 144 15.91 3.70 -1.96
CA PHE A 144 17.35 3.88 -2.12
C PHE A 144 17.98 2.92 -3.14
N LEU A 145 17.18 2.15 -3.88
CA LEU A 145 17.69 1.31 -4.96
C LEU A 145 18.28 2.15 -6.10
N ASN A 146 19.40 1.68 -6.65
CA ASN A 146 19.92 2.21 -7.91
C ASN A 146 19.18 1.55 -9.08
N ASP A 147 17.95 1.94 -9.31
CA ASP A 147 16.97 1.26 -10.13
C ASP A 147 16.79 1.85 -11.54
N ASN A 148 17.55 2.88 -11.88
CA ASN A 148 17.38 3.60 -13.13
C ASN A 148 15.93 4.08 -13.39
N HIS A 149 15.21 4.46 -12.33
CA HIS A 149 13.80 4.87 -12.34
C HIS A 149 12.83 3.80 -12.89
N LEU A 150 13.13 2.52 -12.69
CA LEU A 150 12.23 1.42 -13.06
C LEU A 150 11.31 0.99 -11.91
N ILE A 151 11.61 1.41 -10.68
CA ILE A 151 10.85 1.05 -9.49
C ILE A 151 10.10 2.28 -8.97
N TRP A 152 8.78 2.13 -8.84
CA TRP A 152 7.85 3.19 -8.42
C TRP A 152 6.89 2.64 -7.39
N ARG A 153 6.21 3.52 -6.66
CA ARG A 153 5.14 3.10 -5.76
C ARG A 153 4.00 4.13 -5.71
N THR A 154 2.81 3.64 -5.41
CA THR A 154 1.63 4.48 -5.13
C THR A 154 1.25 4.49 -3.65
N CYS A 155 1.94 3.70 -2.83
CA CYS A 155 1.88 3.79 -1.37
C CYS A 155 3.03 4.66 -0.83
N PRO A 156 2.89 5.28 0.35
CA PRO A 156 3.97 6.02 0.99
C PRO A 156 5.18 5.13 1.32
N SER A 157 6.34 5.77 1.48
CA SER A 157 7.55 5.13 1.99
C SER A 157 7.57 5.11 3.52
N ASP A 158 8.10 4.04 4.10
CA ASP A 158 8.42 3.98 5.53
C ASP A 158 9.45 5.04 5.94
N TYR A 159 10.25 5.53 4.98
CA TYR A 159 11.10 6.69 5.23
C TYR A 159 10.29 7.90 5.69
N THR A 160 9.17 8.18 5.02
CA THR A 160 8.26 9.27 5.38
C THR A 160 7.56 8.99 6.72
N PHE A 161 7.01 7.79 6.91
CA PHE A 161 6.32 7.42 8.13
C PHE A 161 7.25 7.43 9.35
N GLY A 162 8.44 6.85 9.24
CA GLY A 162 9.41 6.79 10.34
C GLY A 162 9.93 8.18 10.73
N THR A 163 10.21 9.04 9.75
CA THR A 163 10.66 10.41 9.98
C THR A 163 9.59 11.24 10.70
N ILE A 164 8.34 11.19 10.22
CA ILE A 164 7.23 11.93 10.82
C ILE A 164 6.94 11.42 12.24
N SER A 165 6.89 10.10 12.44
CA SER A 165 6.59 9.52 13.76
C SER A 165 7.67 9.86 14.80
N ALA A 166 8.95 9.80 14.41
CA ALA A 166 10.05 10.20 15.27
C ALA A 166 9.98 11.69 15.63
N GLY A 167 9.75 12.56 14.64
CA GLY A 167 9.61 14.00 14.84
C GLY A 167 8.39 14.36 15.70
N TYR A 168 7.25 13.72 15.49
CA TYR A 168 6.06 13.96 16.30
C TYR A 168 6.28 13.58 17.76
N CYS A 169 6.83 12.40 18.04
CA CYS A 169 7.10 11.97 19.39
C CYS A 169 8.16 12.83 20.08
N HIS A 170 9.28 13.14 19.39
CA HIS A 170 10.37 13.91 20.00
C HIS A 170 10.04 15.40 20.12
N ASP A 171 9.66 16.06 19.01
CA ASP A 171 9.57 17.52 18.97
C ASP A 171 8.18 18.03 19.42
N SER A 172 7.09 17.30 19.10
CA SER A 172 5.74 17.75 19.44
C SER A 172 5.29 17.30 20.82
N LEU A 173 5.67 16.06 21.23
CA LEU A 173 5.32 15.51 22.54
C LEU A 173 6.47 15.59 23.56
N GLU A 174 7.64 16.09 23.16
CA GLU A 174 8.84 16.24 24.02
C GLU A 174 9.30 14.91 24.65
N LEU A 175 9.08 13.78 23.97
CA LEU A 175 9.48 12.45 24.43
C LEU A 175 10.96 12.20 24.07
N ASN A 176 11.76 11.77 25.06
CA ASN A 176 13.21 11.68 24.87
C ASN A 176 13.77 10.25 24.92
N LYS A 177 12.98 9.28 25.40
CA LYS A 177 13.40 7.88 25.51
C LYS A 177 12.40 6.96 24.85
N ALA A 178 12.86 6.22 23.85
CA ALA A 178 12.04 5.28 23.11
C ALA A 178 12.58 3.86 23.22
N ALA A 179 11.67 2.90 23.10
CA ALA A 179 11.99 1.51 22.76
C ALA A 179 11.22 1.10 21.51
N ILE A 180 11.70 0.06 20.83
CA ILE A 180 11.09 -0.44 19.62
C ILE A 180 10.87 -1.95 19.74
N LEU A 181 9.64 -2.38 19.46
CA LEU A 181 9.23 -3.77 19.28
C LEU A 181 8.78 -3.94 17.83
N TYR A 182 9.43 -4.80 17.06
CA TYR A 182 9.16 -4.92 15.64
C TYR A 182 9.15 -6.37 15.16
N ARG A 183 8.39 -6.62 14.11
CA ARG A 183 8.35 -7.89 13.40
C ARG A 183 9.67 -8.16 12.68
N ASP A 184 10.16 -9.40 12.74
CA ASP A 184 11.45 -9.80 12.16
C ASP A 184 11.34 -10.10 10.67
N ASP A 185 11.10 -9.03 9.88
CA ASP A 185 11.12 -9.08 8.42
C ASP A 185 11.64 -7.75 7.83
N ARG A 186 11.68 -7.63 6.49
CA ARG A 186 12.18 -6.41 5.82
C ARG A 186 11.33 -5.17 6.09
N PHE A 187 10.02 -5.33 6.25
CA PHE A 187 9.15 -4.23 6.64
C PHE A 187 9.48 -3.76 8.06
N GLY A 188 9.46 -4.68 9.02
CA GLY A 188 9.70 -4.35 10.43
C GLY A 188 11.07 -3.75 10.68
N SER A 189 12.12 -4.36 10.13
CA SER A 189 13.51 -3.85 10.27
C SER A 189 13.70 -2.52 9.54
N GLY A 190 13.13 -2.36 8.34
CA GLY A 190 13.24 -1.15 7.53
C GLY A 190 12.68 0.07 8.26
N LEU A 191 11.39 0.02 8.65
CA LEU A 191 10.73 1.12 9.38
C LEU A 191 11.40 1.39 10.73
N SER A 192 11.78 0.33 11.48
CA SER A 192 12.47 0.49 12.76
C SER A 192 13.78 1.24 12.64
N ASN A 193 14.58 0.96 11.62
CA ASN A 193 15.86 1.64 11.38
C ASN A 193 15.64 3.14 11.09
N ILE A 194 14.63 3.50 10.30
CA ILE A 194 14.30 4.91 10.05
C ILE A 194 13.87 5.63 11.33
N ILE A 195 13.05 4.99 12.18
CA ILE A 195 12.67 5.56 13.46
C ILE A 195 13.89 5.76 14.36
N ILE A 196 14.77 4.76 14.49
CA ILE A 196 16.01 4.81 15.29
C ILE A 196 16.88 5.98 14.84
N GLU A 197 17.14 6.06 13.54
CA GLU A 197 17.98 7.09 12.96
C GLU A 197 17.42 8.48 13.24
N ASN A 198 16.17 8.74 12.89
CA ASN A 198 15.56 10.06 13.01
C ASN A 198 15.38 10.46 14.49
N PHE A 199 14.90 9.55 15.35
CA PHE A 199 14.74 9.85 16.78
C PHE A 199 16.08 10.18 17.45
N THR A 200 17.17 9.49 17.05
CA THR A 200 18.51 9.73 17.55
C THR A 200 19.08 11.04 17.01
N LEU A 201 18.87 11.36 15.72
CA LEU A 201 19.30 12.63 15.11
C LEU A 201 18.66 13.85 15.79
N LEU A 202 17.42 13.72 16.25
CA LEU A 202 16.72 14.76 17.00
C LEU A 202 17.24 14.90 18.45
N GLY A 203 18.05 14.00 18.95
CA GLY A 203 18.63 14.01 20.30
C GLY A 203 17.97 13.03 21.27
N GLY A 204 16.99 12.26 20.81
CA GLY A 204 16.35 11.19 21.58
C GLY A 204 17.26 9.99 21.82
N THR A 205 16.90 9.15 22.76
CA THR A 205 17.65 7.93 23.12
C THR A 205 16.81 6.69 22.88
N ILE A 206 17.32 5.73 22.10
CA ILE A 206 16.71 4.41 21.98
C ILE A 206 17.28 3.50 23.08
N THR A 207 16.42 3.09 24.02
CA THR A 207 16.82 2.31 25.20
C THR A 207 16.80 0.81 24.94
N ALA A 208 15.95 0.33 24.04
CA ALA A 208 15.85 -1.06 23.63
C ALA A 208 15.30 -1.18 22.22
N THR A 209 15.82 -2.15 21.48
CA THR A 209 15.33 -2.56 20.17
C THR A 209 15.22 -4.07 20.18
N VAL A 210 14.00 -4.60 20.02
CA VAL A 210 13.74 -6.04 20.08
C VAL A 210 12.79 -6.44 18.97
N ASN A 211 13.05 -7.58 18.35
CA ASN A 211 12.18 -8.17 17.34
C ASN A 211 11.39 -9.35 17.87
N TYR A 212 10.36 -9.75 17.13
CA TYR A 212 9.64 -11.00 17.31
C TYR A 212 9.51 -11.72 15.96
N PRO A 213 9.59 -13.07 15.97
CA PRO A 213 9.55 -13.86 14.74
C PRO A 213 8.15 -13.82 14.11
N VAL A 214 8.10 -13.87 12.77
CA VAL A 214 6.84 -13.81 11.98
C VAL A 214 6.58 -15.08 11.19
N ASP A 215 7.59 -15.95 11.00
CA ASP A 215 7.48 -17.17 10.22
C ASP A 215 6.92 -18.31 11.05
N GLU A 216 5.85 -18.95 10.52
CA GLU A 216 5.24 -20.19 11.05
C GLU A 216 4.82 -20.17 12.52
N ILE A 217 4.77 -19.00 13.19
CA ILE A 217 4.45 -18.89 14.60
C ILE A 217 3.03 -18.37 14.80
N ASN A 218 2.25 -19.13 15.58
CA ASN A 218 1.02 -18.59 16.13
C ASN A 218 1.36 -17.61 17.26
N LEU A 219 1.24 -16.32 17.00
CA LEU A 219 1.55 -15.26 17.97
C LEU A 219 0.75 -15.38 19.29
N ASN A 220 -0.43 -16.01 19.28
CA ASN A 220 -1.18 -16.26 20.51
C ASN A 220 -0.40 -17.14 21.47
N ASP A 221 0.36 -18.09 20.94
CA ASP A 221 1.16 -19.04 21.74
C ASP A 221 2.57 -18.52 22.02
N TYR A 222 2.99 -17.42 21.32
CA TYR A 222 4.31 -16.84 21.49
C TYR A 222 4.46 -16.15 22.84
N ILE A 223 5.57 -16.40 23.52
CA ILE A 223 5.88 -15.82 24.83
C ILE A 223 6.74 -14.57 24.61
N PHE A 224 6.12 -13.40 24.75
CA PHE A 224 6.78 -12.09 24.60
C PHE A 224 7.60 -11.64 25.82
N ASP A 225 7.81 -12.51 26.83
CA ASP A 225 8.43 -12.11 28.10
C ASP A 225 9.82 -11.52 27.92
N TYR A 226 10.65 -12.07 27.04
CA TYR A 226 11.98 -11.55 26.78
C TYR A 226 11.90 -10.12 26.19
N GLN A 227 11.10 -9.93 25.16
CA GLN A 227 10.93 -8.63 24.48
C GLN A 227 10.36 -7.58 25.44
N LEU A 228 9.23 -7.89 26.05
CA LEU A 228 8.54 -6.95 26.95
C LEU A 228 9.33 -6.65 28.22
N ASN A 229 10.03 -7.63 28.79
CA ASN A 229 10.91 -7.43 29.93
C ASN A 229 12.15 -6.62 29.59
N THR A 230 12.63 -6.68 28.35
CA THR A 230 13.72 -5.85 27.85
C THR A 230 13.25 -4.42 27.66
N VAL A 231 12.13 -4.22 26.97
CA VAL A 231 11.52 -2.92 26.70
C VAL A 231 11.19 -2.20 28.03
N PHE A 232 10.43 -2.83 28.92
CA PHE A 232 10.01 -2.24 30.19
C PHE A 232 11.02 -2.42 31.34
N GLY A 233 12.21 -2.91 31.03
CA GLY A 233 13.32 -3.01 32.00
C GLY A 233 13.98 -1.69 32.32
N GLN A 234 13.70 -0.65 31.52
CA GLN A 234 14.19 0.70 31.66
C GLN A 234 13.04 1.69 31.54
N TYR A 235 13.26 2.93 31.94
CA TYR A 235 12.28 3.99 31.73
C TYR A 235 12.24 4.39 30.25
N ILE A 236 11.06 4.40 29.67
CA ILE A 236 10.79 4.87 28.32
C ILE A 236 9.56 5.80 28.33
N ASP A 237 9.56 6.77 27.42
CA ASP A 237 8.45 7.68 27.20
C ASP A 237 7.49 7.14 26.12
N VAL A 238 8.03 6.40 25.12
CA VAL A 238 7.27 5.81 24.03
C VAL A 238 7.79 4.43 23.66
N LEU A 239 6.88 3.51 23.38
CA LEU A 239 7.13 2.22 22.74
C LEU A 239 6.61 2.27 21.29
N TYR A 240 7.51 2.26 20.31
CA TYR A 240 7.13 2.02 18.93
C TYR A 240 6.87 0.54 18.70
N ILE A 241 5.73 0.23 18.10
CA ILE A 241 5.36 -1.14 17.69
C ILE A 241 5.24 -1.15 16.18
N VAL A 242 6.10 -1.93 15.52
CA VAL A 242 6.03 -2.18 14.07
C VAL A 242 5.45 -3.57 13.86
N ALA A 243 4.21 -3.63 13.41
CA ALA A 243 3.41 -4.85 13.33
C ALA A 243 2.38 -4.76 12.20
N PHE A 244 1.77 -5.89 11.86
CA PHE A 244 0.58 -5.90 11.02
C PHE A 244 -0.71 -5.85 11.86
N ASN A 245 -1.78 -5.47 11.18
CA ASN A 245 -3.11 -5.32 11.78
C ASN A 245 -3.56 -6.58 12.54
N SER A 246 -3.30 -7.77 12.00
CA SER A 246 -3.65 -9.04 12.62
C SER A 246 -2.85 -9.40 13.90
N GLU A 247 -1.76 -8.68 14.18
CA GLU A 247 -0.84 -8.97 15.29
C GLU A 247 -1.10 -8.09 16.51
N ILE A 248 -1.65 -6.88 16.28
CA ILE A 248 -1.73 -5.84 17.32
C ILE A 248 -2.62 -6.22 18.50
N SER A 249 -3.70 -6.95 18.28
CA SER A 249 -4.57 -7.40 19.35
C SER A 249 -3.85 -8.32 20.32
N VAL A 250 -3.01 -9.23 19.81
CA VAL A 250 -2.19 -10.13 20.61
C VAL A 250 -1.14 -9.35 21.38
N ILE A 251 -0.39 -8.48 20.69
CA ILE A 251 0.71 -7.70 21.28
C ILE A 251 0.17 -6.80 22.40
N THR A 252 -0.91 -6.06 22.18
CA THR A 252 -1.49 -5.18 23.22
C THR A 252 -1.96 -5.94 24.44
N ASN A 253 -2.57 -7.12 24.28
CA ASN A 253 -2.93 -7.95 25.40
C ASN A 253 -1.70 -8.52 26.16
N LYS A 254 -0.63 -8.89 25.45
CA LYS A 254 0.62 -9.31 26.09
C LYS A 254 1.29 -8.16 26.86
N ILE A 255 1.28 -6.94 26.30
CA ILE A 255 1.77 -5.74 27.00
C ILE A 255 0.98 -5.52 28.29
N TYR A 256 -0.35 -5.46 28.21
CA TYR A 256 -1.18 -5.22 29.38
C TYR A 256 -0.96 -6.26 30.48
N ASN A 257 -0.80 -7.53 30.13
CA ASN A 257 -0.58 -8.61 31.10
C ASN A 257 0.88 -8.73 31.59
N ASN A 258 1.82 -7.93 31.07
CA ASN A 258 3.21 -8.00 31.49
C ASN A 258 3.42 -7.36 32.86
N ALA A 259 4.05 -8.08 33.80
CA ALA A 259 4.23 -7.64 35.19
C ALA A 259 5.09 -6.36 35.31
N LYS A 260 6.11 -6.20 34.45
CA LYS A 260 6.93 -4.98 34.47
C LYS A 260 6.13 -3.78 33.97
N TYR A 261 5.37 -3.94 32.87
CA TYR A 261 4.48 -2.88 32.38
C TYR A 261 3.50 -2.47 33.48
N GLN A 262 2.86 -3.41 34.16
CA GLN A 262 1.91 -3.13 35.24
C GLN A 262 2.56 -2.40 36.42
N SER A 263 3.84 -2.66 36.69
CA SER A 263 4.58 -2.02 37.79
C SER A 263 5.07 -0.59 37.48
N LEU A 264 4.98 -0.11 36.23
CA LEU A 264 5.40 1.23 35.87
C LEU A 264 4.50 2.28 36.52
N ALA A 265 5.11 3.28 37.16
CA ALA A 265 4.38 4.41 37.78
C ALA A 265 3.79 5.34 36.71
N VAL A 266 4.48 5.50 35.57
CA VAL A 266 4.02 6.24 34.40
C VAL A 266 4.07 5.26 33.21
N LYS A 267 2.97 5.15 32.49
CA LYS A 267 2.89 4.31 31.31
C LYS A 267 3.45 5.07 30.10
N PRO A 268 4.26 4.40 29.24
CA PRO A 268 4.70 5.02 28.01
C PRO A 268 3.54 5.11 27.00
N PHE A 269 3.62 6.07 26.09
CA PHE A 269 2.83 6.01 24.87
C PHE A 269 3.18 4.77 24.05
N ILE A 270 2.20 4.25 23.32
CA ILE A 270 2.37 3.16 22.36
C ILE A 270 2.13 3.74 20.99
N PHE A 271 3.18 3.83 20.18
CA PHE A 271 3.09 4.38 18.83
C PHE A 271 3.09 3.25 17.81
N VAL A 272 2.04 3.16 16.99
CA VAL A 272 1.87 2.11 15.97
C VAL A 272 2.04 2.64 14.56
N ASN A 273 2.51 1.77 13.65
CA ASN A 273 2.74 2.08 12.24
C ASN A 273 1.45 2.09 11.40
N ASP A 274 1.57 2.49 10.15
CA ASP A 274 0.50 2.60 9.15
C ASP A 274 -0.18 1.27 8.76
N GLY A 275 0.50 0.13 8.95
CA GLY A 275 -0.07 -1.21 8.77
C GLY A 275 -1.12 -1.59 9.82
N ILE A 276 -1.38 -0.72 10.80
CA ILE A 276 -2.32 -0.95 11.90
C ILE A 276 -3.45 0.06 11.83
N LEU A 277 -4.67 -0.44 11.66
CA LEU A 277 -5.87 0.38 11.60
C LEU A 277 -6.37 0.73 13.00
N ALA A 278 -6.75 1.99 13.23
CA ALA A 278 -7.33 2.43 14.49
C ALA A 278 -8.59 1.61 14.87
N GLU A 279 -9.41 1.21 13.89
CA GLU A 279 -10.59 0.36 14.09
C GLU A 279 -10.24 -1.01 14.65
N GLU A 280 -9.11 -1.61 14.21
CA GLU A 280 -8.64 -2.90 14.74
C GLU A 280 -8.25 -2.79 16.21
N ILE A 281 -7.52 -1.72 16.58
CA ILE A 281 -7.14 -1.49 17.97
C ILE A 281 -8.39 -1.25 18.83
N LEU A 282 -9.33 -0.45 18.34
CA LEU A 282 -10.58 -0.12 19.04
C LEU A 282 -11.43 -1.39 19.27
N THR A 283 -11.47 -2.30 18.31
CA THR A 283 -12.34 -3.47 18.31
C THR A 283 -11.69 -4.67 19.02
N ASN A 284 -10.43 -4.93 18.74
CA ASN A 284 -9.72 -6.16 19.13
C ASN A 284 -8.51 -5.90 20.03
N GLY A 285 -8.04 -4.66 20.14
CA GLY A 285 -6.96 -4.28 21.05
C GLY A 285 -7.39 -4.30 22.52
N ASN A 286 -6.42 -4.17 23.43
CA ASN A 286 -6.73 -4.10 24.85
C ASN A 286 -7.31 -2.72 25.21
N PRO A 287 -8.56 -2.64 25.71
CA PRO A 287 -9.25 -1.36 25.97
C PRO A 287 -8.62 -0.49 27.05
N GLU A 288 -7.77 -1.06 27.91
CA GLU A 288 -7.09 -0.34 28.98
C GLU A 288 -5.82 0.40 28.49
N LEU A 289 -5.40 0.17 27.24
CA LEU A 289 -4.26 0.84 26.61
C LEU A 289 -4.69 1.94 25.65
N LEU A 290 -5.97 2.05 25.30
CA LEU A 290 -6.42 2.89 24.18
C LEU A 290 -5.96 4.35 24.31
N ASP A 291 -6.12 4.97 25.46
CA ASP A 291 -5.78 6.39 25.65
C ASP A 291 -4.25 6.65 25.60
N ASP A 292 -3.43 5.60 25.66
CA ASP A 292 -1.97 5.70 25.51
C ASP A 292 -1.51 5.37 24.06
N VAL A 293 -2.44 5.00 23.15
CA VAL A 293 -2.10 4.61 21.79
C VAL A 293 -2.13 5.80 20.83
N LEU A 294 -1.05 5.93 20.10
CA LEU A 294 -0.87 6.83 18.95
C LEU A 294 -0.60 6.01 17.69
N GLY A 295 -0.95 6.53 16.55
CA GLY A 295 -0.63 5.88 15.29
C GLY A 295 -0.45 6.86 14.14
N ILE A 296 0.07 6.36 13.04
CA ILE A 296 0.30 7.11 11.81
C ILE A 296 -0.32 6.37 10.63
N THR A 297 -0.91 7.10 9.69
CA THR A 297 -1.40 6.52 8.44
C THR A 297 -1.52 7.58 7.35
N SER A 298 -1.57 7.17 6.09
CA SER A 298 -2.06 8.04 5.02
C SER A 298 -3.58 8.21 5.13
N THR A 299 -4.09 9.36 4.69
CA THR A 299 -5.52 9.65 4.82
C THR A 299 -6.13 10.18 3.54
N ASN A 300 -7.28 9.60 3.17
CA ASN A 300 -8.12 10.05 2.07
C ASN A 300 -9.27 10.98 2.53
N LYS A 301 -9.24 11.43 3.79
CA LYS A 301 -10.30 12.29 4.36
C LYS A 301 -10.41 13.60 3.60
N GLY A 302 -11.62 13.87 3.11
CA GLY A 302 -11.93 15.07 2.34
C GLY A 302 -11.51 15.00 0.87
N ASN A 303 -10.93 13.88 0.40
CA ASN A 303 -10.58 13.67 -0.99
C ASN A 303 -11.82 13.28 -1.81
N PRO A 304 -12.31 14.14 -2.74
CA PRO A 304 -13.47 13.85 -3.57
C PRO A 304 -13.22 12.69 -4.55
N ASN A 305 -11.96 12.51 -4.97
CA ASN A 305 -11.58 11.43 -5.88
C ASN A 305 -11.65 10.07 -5.18
N TYR A 306 -11.28 9.97 -3.90
CA TYR A 306 -11.49 8.75 -3.13
C TYR A 306 -12.98 8.43 -2.98
N ALA A 307 -13.82 9.43 -2.71
CA ALA A 307 -15.26 9.23 -2.62
C ALA A 307 -15.85 8.71 -3.95
N LYS A 308 -15.40 9.25 -5.07
CA LYS A 308 -15.79 8.80 -6.41
C LYS A 308 -15.32 7.39 -6.71
N TYR A 309 -14.03 7.09 -6.43
CA TYR A 309 -13.46 5.74 -6.54
C TYR A 309 -14.27 4.72 -5.71
N LYS A 310 -14.48 5.01 -4.42
CA LYS A 310 -15.22 4.14 -3.50
C LYS A 310 -16.63 3.84 -4.00
N ASN A 311 -17.33 4.85 -4.49
CA ASN A 311 -18.68 4.68 -5.06
C ASN A 311 -18.66 3.80 -6.33
N ASN A 312 -17.71 4.02 -7.24
CA ASN A 312 -17.55 3.23 -8.46
C ASN A 312 -17.22 1.78 -8.12
N TYR A 313 -16.29 1.57 -7.17
CA TYR A 313 -15.90 0.26 -6.68
C TYR A 313 -17.09 -0.50 -6.09
N GLN A 314 -17.85 0.13 -5.17
CA GLN A 314 -19.03 -0.48 -4.56
C GLN A 314 -20.11 -0.78 -5.59
N THR A 315 -20.32 0.11 -6.56
CA THR A 315 -21.28 -0.09 -7.65
C THR A 315 -20.89 -1.28 -8.51
N ARG A 316 -19.59 -1.46 -8.78
CA ARG A 316 -19.08 -2.53 -9.64
C ARG A 316 -19.03 -3.89 -8.94
N PHE A 317 -18.60 -3.94 -7.68
CA PHE A 317 -18.31 -5.19 -6.99
C PHE A 317 -19.28 -5.53 -5.85
N GLY A 318 -20.07 -4.57 -5.35
CA GLY A 318 -21.10 -4.80 -4.33
C GLY A 318 -20.61 -4.72 -2.88
N PHE A 319 -19.33 -4.38 -2.64
CA PHE A 319 -18.74 -4.23 -1.30
C PHE A 319 -17.75 -3.07 -1.26
N SER A 320 -17.31 -2.67 -0.06
CA SER A 320 -16.36 -1.58 0.12
C SER A 320 -14.93 -1.99 -0.29
N PRO A 321 -14.13 -1.05 -0.85
CA PRO A 321 -12.73 -1.32 -1.12
C PRO A 321 -11.95 -1.59 0.18
N ALA A 322 -10.99 -2.51 0.14
CA ALA A 322 -10.02 -2.72 1.20
C ALA A 322 -8.88 -1.69 1.09
N PRO A 323 -8.13 -1.44 2.16
CA PRO A 323 -6.91 -0.64 2.12
C PRO A 323 -5.96 -1.10 0.99
N TYR A 324 -5.26 -0.17 0.38
CA TYR A 324 -4.37 -0.33 -0.77
C TYR A 324 -5.03 -0.67 -2.11
N SER A 325 -6.34 -0.87 -2.17
CA SER A 325 -7.04 -1.07 -3.45
C SER A 325 -7.07 0.21 -4.30
N GLU A 326 -7.14 1.38 -3.67
CA GLU A 326 -7.01 2.68 -4.33
C GLU A 326 -5.60 2.92 -4.87
N GLN A 327 -4.55 2.44 -4.18
CA GLN A 327 -3.18 2.51 -4.68
C GLN A 327 -2.99 1.64 -5.92
N ALA A 328 -3.54 0.44 -5.93
CA ALA A 328 -3.52 -0.43 -7.12
C ALA A 328 -4.31 0.16 -8.29
N TYR A 329 -5.43 0.84 -8.02
CA TYR A 329 -6.20 1.60 -9.01
C TYR A 329 -5.35 2.72 -9.61
N ASP A 330 -4.72 3.55 -8.77
CA ASP A 330 -3.89 4.67 -9.21
C ASP A 330 -2.64 4.20 -9.97
N ALA A 331 -2.06 3.06 -9.60
CA ALA A 331 -0.92 2.47 -10.31
C ALA A 331 -1.26 2.20 -11.78
N VAL A 332 -2.44 1.65 -12.08
CA VAL A 332 -2.89 1.42 -13.45
C VAL A 332 -3.06 2.74 -14.20
N TYR A 333 -3.65 3.76 -13.57
CA TYR A 333 -3.84 5.08 -14.18
C TYR A 333 -2.51 5.79 -14.46
N CYS A 334 -1.57 5.78 -13.50
CA CYS A 334 -0.25 6.38 -13.67
C CYS A 334 0.50 5.75 -14.84
N ILE A 335 0.55 4.42 -14.90
CA ILE A 335 1.18 3.69 -15.98
C ILE A 335 0.49 3.98 -17.32
N ALA A 336 -0.83 4.00 -17.37
CA ALA A 336 -1.60 4.27 -18.57
C ALA A 336 -1.37 5.70 -19.10
N TYR A 337 -1.32 6.71 -18.22
CA TYR A 337 -1.00 8.08 -18.63
C TYR A 337 0.45 8.22 -19.09
N ALA A 338 1.41 7.57 -18.43
CA ALA A 338 2.81 7.58 -18.85
C ALA A 338 3.00 6.90 -20.21
N MET A 339 2.31 5.78 -20.47
CA MET A 339 2.26 5.14 -21.80
C MET A 339 1.67 6.08 -22.84
N GLN A 340 0.58 6.74 -22.50
CA GLN A 340 -0.10 7.68 -23.39
C GLN A 340 0.78 8.88 -23.73
N ARG A 341 1.50 9.42 -22.74
CA ARG A 341 2.44 10.53 -22.90
C ARG A 341 3.64 10.13 -23.77
N GLY A 342 4.23 8.96 -23.51
CA GLY A 342 5.36 8.42 -24.25
C GLY A 342 4.99 7.80 -25.58
N ASN A 343 3.69 7.65 -25.87
CA ASN A 343 3.18 6.95 -27.06
C ASN A 343 3.82 5.55 -27.26
N THR A 344 4.01 4.80 -26.15
CA THR A 344 4.76 3.53 -26.13
C THR A 344 4.34 2.65 -24.98
N THR A 345 4.68 1.35 -25.06
CA THR A 345 4.60 0.38 -23.96
C THR A 345 5.98 -0.02 -23.44
N ASN A 346 7.06 0.59 -23.92
CA ASN A 346 8.42 0.28 -23.51
C ASN A 346 8.72 0.87 -22.13
N PRO A 347 9.05 0.05 -21.10
CA PRO A 347 9.35 0.50 -19.75
C PRO A 347 10.44 1.57 -19.65
N LEU A 348 11.51 1.43 -20.46
CA LEU A 348 12.64 2.36 -20.48
C LEU A 348 12.29 3.76 -21.00
N ILE A 349 11.12 3.90 -21.63
CA ILE A 349 10.60 5.19 -22.08
C ILE A 349 9.48 5.67 -21.15
N ILE A 350 8.59 4.77 -20.72
CA ILE A 350 7.46 5.09 -19.83
C ILE A 350 7.95 5.72 -18.52
N LYS A 351 9.01 5.17 -17.93
CA LYS A 351 9.60 5.65 -16.68
C LYS A 351 9.93 7.15 -16.68
N GLU A 352 10.34 7.69 -17.82
CA GLU A 352 10.69 9.11 -17.96
C GLU A 352 9.47 10.05 -17.87
N TYR A 353 8.26 9.50 -18.06
CA TYR A 353 7.02 10.26 -18.06
C TYR A 353 6.21 10.13 -16.77
N LEU A 354 6.58 9.22 -15.86
CA LEU A 354 5.83 9.04 -14.60
C LEU A 354 5.85 10.31 -13.73
N GLN A 355 6.98 11.00 -13.65
CA GLN A 355 7.05 12.30 -12.96
C GLN A 355 6.28 13.40 -13.70
N GLU A 356 6.24 13.39 -15.04
CA GLU A 356 5.52 14.40 -15.82
C GLU A 356 4.00 14.38 -15.59
N ILE A 357 3.43 13.22 -15.25
CA ILE A 357 2.00 13.10 -14.96
C ILE A 357 1.64 13.43 -13.52
N SER A 358 2.63 13.61 -12.65
CA SER A 358 2.44 13.73 -11.20
C SER A 358 2.32 15.17 -10.68
N GLY A 359 2.42 16.20 -11.53
CA GLY A 359 1.96 17.49 -11.10
C GLY A 359 2.89 18.69 -11.05
N GLU A 360 2.48 19.69 -10.27
CA GLU A 360 2.92 21.09 -10.34
C GLU A 360 4.42 21.32 -10.06
N GLU A 361 5.08 20.44 -9.29
CA GLU A 361 6.51 20.62 -8.97
C GLU A 361 7.43 20.36 -10.16
N TYR A 362 7.03 19.48 -11.07
CA TYR A 362 7.81 19.17 -12.27
C TYR A 362 7.75 20.29 -13.32
N TYR A 363 6.61 20.98 -13.42
CA TYR A 363 6.40 22.04 -14.39
C TYR A 363 6.69 23.41 -13.77
N GLN A 364 7.95 23.82 -13.81
CA GLN A 364 8.36 25.13 -13.33
C GLN A 364 7.70 26.26 -14.18
N GLN A 365 6.67 26.87 -13.58
CA GLN A 365 6.27 28.27 -13.77
C GLN A 365 5.68 28.77 -15.11
N THR A 366 5.57 28.01 -16.16
CA THR A 366 5.15 28.57 -17.46
C THR A 366 3.94 27.94 -18.14
N ASP A 367 3.55 26.71 -17.81
CA ASP A 367 2.44 26.00 -18.44
C ASP A 367 1.30 25.77 -17.45
N GLU A 368 0.07 26.03 -17.88
CA GLU A 368 -1.14 25.70 -17.14
C GLU A 368 -1.30 24.16 -17.09
N VAL A 369 -0.92 23.57 -15.96
CA VAL A 369 -1.07 22.13 -15.73
C VAL A 369 -2.54 21.82 -15.45
N ILE A 370 -3.12 20.91 -16.20
CA ILE A 370 -4.53 20.57 -16.10
C ILE A 370 -4.71 19.40 -15.15
N LYS A 371 -5.48 19.61 -14.06
CA LYS A 371 -5.84 18.55 -13.13
C LYS A 371 -6.80 17.57 -13.78
N ILE A 372 -6.50 16.27 -13.63
CA ILE A 372 -7.32 15.16 -14.12
C ILE A 372 -7.70 14.29 -12.95
N ASN A 373 -8.97 14.02 -12.80
CA ASN A 373 -9.53 13.28 -11.68
C ASN A 373 -9.76 11.79 -12.02
N VAL A 374 -10.13 11.03 -11.00
CA VAL A 374 -10.61 9.64 -11.13
C VAL A 374 -11.69 9.51 -12.20
N ASN A 375 -11.59 8.49 -13.04
CA ASN A 375 -12.51 8.20 -14.15
C ASN A 375 -12.63 9.32 -15.21
N GLU A 376 -11.52 10.03 -15.49
CA GLU A 376 -11.41 11.07 -16.52
C GLU A 376 -10.29 10.74 -17.54
N PHE A 377 -10.05 9.46 -17.78
CA PHE A 377 -8.94 9.01 -18.64
C PHE A 377 -8.98 9.60 -20.04
N ASP A 378 -10.15 9.68 -20.67
CA ASP A 378 -10.34 10.23 -22.00
C ASP A 378 -9.98 11.73 -22.07
N ILE A 379 -10.23 12.49 -21.01
CA ILE A 379 -9.84 13.90 -20.90
C ILE A 379 -8.32 14.02 -20.86
N GLY A 380 -7.67 13.31 -19.92
CA GLY A 380 -6.22 13.30 -19.76
C GLY A 380 -5.50 12.82 -21.04
N ARG A 381 -5.95 11.70 -21.62
CA ARG A 381 -5.43 11.20 -22.89
C ARG A 381 -5.46 12.27 -23.99
N ASN A 382 -6.58 12.95 -24.18
CA ASN A 382 -6.73 13.96 -25.21
C ASN A 382 -5.81 15.17 -25.00
N ILE A 383 -5.44 15.49 -23.76
CA ILE A 383 -4.49 16.53 -23.41
C ILE A 383 -3.06 16.09 -23.72
N LEU A 384 -2.71 14.88 -23.28
CA LEU A 384 -1.39 14.27 -23.53
C LEU A 384 -1.11 14.07 -25.02
N LEU A 385 -2.11 13.65 -25.81
CA LEU A 385 -1.99 13.55 -27.27
C LEU A 385 -1.70 14.89 -27.96
N LYS A 386 -2.05 16.03 -27.34
CA LYS A 386 -1.70 17.38 -27.81
C LYS A 386 -0.34 17.86 -27.30
N GLY A 387 0.43 16.97 -26.62
CA GLY A 387 1.73 17.29 -26.04
C GLY A 387 1.69 18.18 -24.78
N LYS A 388 0.50 18.36 -24.17
CA LYS A 388 0.35 19.15 -22.95
C LYS A 388 0.46 18.27 -21.71
N PRO A 389 1.02 18.79 -20.59
CA PRO A 389 1.09 18.09 -19.33
C PRO A 389 -0.27 17.96 -18.63
N ILE A 390 -0.36 16.99 -17.74
CA ILE A 390 -1.48 16.82 -16.82
C ILE A 390 -0.97 16.67 -15.39
N ASN A 391 -1.84 16.94 -14.42
CA ASN A 391 -1.67 16.55 -13.03
C ASN A 391 -2.76 15.55 -12.68
N TYR A 392 -2.39 14.29 -12.48
CA TYR A 392 -3.33 13.25 -12.08
C TYR A 392 -3.61 13.32 -10.58
N GLU A 393 -4.84 13.64 -10.24
CA GLU A 393 -5.39 13.60 -8.89
C GLU A 393 -6.07 12.25 -8.69
N GLY A 394 -5.35 11.30 -8.09
CA GLY A 394 -5.79 9.91 -7.96
C GLY A 394 -6.84 9.66 -6.88
N ALA A 395 -7.23 8.41 -6.73
CA ALA A 395 -8.06 7.95 -5.63
C ALA A 395 -7.37 8.14 -4.27
N THR A 396 -6.03 8.06 -4.24
CA THR A 396 -5.21 8.33 -3.06
C THR A 396 -4.94 9.82 -2.83
N GLY A 397 -5.36 10.68 -3.74
CA GLY A 397 -5.07 12.11 -3.77
C GLY A 397 -4.07 12.49 -4.86
N PRO A 398 -3.38 13.63 -4.72
CA PRO A 398 -2.31 14.00 -5.63
C PRO A 398 -1.20 12.95 -5.64
N ILE A 399 -0.91 12.41 -6.83
CA ILE A 399 0.21 11.49 -7.02
C ILE A 399 1.43 12.33 -7.39
N ASN A 400 2.08 12.90 -6.42
CA ASN A 400 3.26 13.73 -6.63
C ASN A 400 4.50 12.89 -6.32
N PHE A 401 5.00 12.17 -7.31
CA PHE A 401 6.21 11.37 -7.16
C PHE A 401 7.43 12.24 -6.90
N ASP A 402 8.21 11.90 -5.89
CA ASP A 402 9.53 12.48 -5.67
C ASP A 402 10.58 11.91 -6.66
N MET A 403 11.83 12.30 -6.49
CA MET A 403 12.92 11.83 -7.34
C MET A 403 13.21 10.33 -7.23
N ASN A 404 12.72 9.67 -6.18
CA ASN A 404 12.90 8.24 -5.94
C ASN A 404 11.70 7.43 -6.43
N GLY A 405 10.67 8.07 -7.01
CA GLY A 405 9.43 7.40 -7.41
C GLY A 405 8.47 7.13 -6.26
N ASP A 406 8.63 7.82 -5.13
CA ASP A 406 7.74 7.74 -3.97
C ASP A 406 6.69 8.84 -4.02
N PRO A 407 5.41 8.57 -3.72
CA PRO A 407 4.39 9.61 -3.62
C PRO A 407 4.54 10.39 -2.32
N VAL A 408 4.10 11.65 -2.31
CA VAL A 408 4.02 12.49 -1.12
C VAL A 408 2.55 12.62 -0.67
N PRO A 409 2.03 11.67 0.08
CA PRO A 409 0.63 11.64 0.49
C PRO A 409 0.35 12.61 1.63
N LYS A 410 -0.95 12.84 1.88
CA LYS A 410 -1.40 13.43 3.13
C LYS A 410 -1.33 12.38 4.24
N ILE A 411 -0.62 12.69 5.31
CA ILE A 411 -0.43 11.81 6.47
C ILE A 411 -1.13 12.40 7.69
N VAL A 412 -1.72 11.53 8.52
CA VAL A 412 -2.35 11.88 9.78
C VAL A 412 -1.70 11.10 10.93
N ILE A 413 -1.40 11.81 12.02
CA ILE A 413 -1.18 11.20 13.33
C ILE A 413 -2.53 11.14 14.03
N TRP A 414 -2.88 10.00 14.55
CA TRP A 414 -4.12 9.74 15.24
C TRP A 414 -3.89 9.11 16.62
N GLY A 415 -4.93 9.15 17.46
CA GLY A 415 -4.93 8.53 18.79
C GLY A 415 -6.35 8.31 19.27
N PHE A 416 -6.47 8.09 20.56
CA PHE A 416 -7.77 7.98 21.21
C PHE A 416 -7.85 8.96 22.39
N GLU A 417 -8.99 9.61 22.56
CA GLU A 417 -9.36 10.41 23.72
C GLU A 417 -10.68 9.88 24.27
N ASN A 418 -10.71 9.50 25.54
CA ASN A 418 -11.87 8.85 26.16
C ASN A 418 -12.32 7.59 25.37
N LYS A 419 -11.36 6.85 24.82
CA LYS A 419 -11.58 5.65 23.97
C LYS A 419 -12.30 5.94 22.64
N GLU A 420 -12.32 7.21 22.19
CA GLU A 420 -12.82 7.62 20.89
C GLU A 420 -11.68 8.03 19.97
N TYR A 421 -11.75 7.65 18.70
CA TYR A 421 -10.75 8.01 17.68
C TYR A 421 -10.66 9.52 17.49
N VAL A 422 -9.45 10.06 17.51
CA VAL A 422 -9.15 11.47 17.23
C VAL A 422 -7.99 11.62 16.27
N GLU A 423 -8.06 12.62 15.41
CA GLU A 423 -6.96 13.01 14.53
C GLU A 423 -6.19 14.16 15.19
N LEU A 424 -4.90 13.96 15.43
CA LEU A 424 -4.08 14.84 16.28
C LEU A 424 -3.26 15.83 15.46
N SER A 425 -2.69 15.39 14.34
CA SER A 425 -1.81 16.21 13.51
C SER A 425 -1.82 15.73 12.05
N TYR A 426 -1.54 16.66 11.13
CA TYR A 426 -1.47 16.36 9.71
C TYR A 426 -0.13 16.79 9.12
N TYR A 427 0.36 16.00 8.14
CA TYR A 427 1.61 16.24 7.42
C TYR A 427 1.39 15.99 5.91
N GLY A 428 2.25 16.59 5.06
CA GLY A 428 2.18 16.44 3.60
C GLY A 428 1.59 17.65 2.88
N ASN A 429 1.64 17.64 1.55
CA ASN A 429 1.25 18.77 0.71
C ASN A 429 -0.25 19.08 0.77
N ASN A 430 -0.59 20.36 0.95
CA ASN A 430 -1.93 20.95 1.05
C ASN A 430 -2.60 20.92 2.45
N LEU A 431 -1.88 21.41 3.46
CA LEU A 431 -2.52 21.98 4.66
C LEU A 431 -2.92 23.42 4.43
#